data_f9f715c2fd194916a867309a58669eba
#
_entry.id   f9f715c2fd194916a867309a58669eba
#
_cell.length_a   1.000
_cell.length_b   1.000
_cell.length_c   1.000
_cell.angle_alpha   90.00
_cell.angle_beta   90.00
_cell.angle_gamma   90.00
#
_symmetry.space_group_name_H-M   'P 1'
#
loop_
_entity.id
_entity.type
_entity.pdbx_description
1 polymer ?
#
loop_
_entity_poly.entity_id
_entity_poly.type
_entity_poly.pdbx_seq_one_letter_code
_entity_poly.pdbx_strand_id
1 'polypeptide(L)'
;MNEKWRYLYYSIMGYVFIPERIRNIKEKKLLHISDTPTIFFDALKKLLNDLSPHIIIHTGDMVDNIKLEKYSYLLPKYEQHLKSIIDIIENSSAEKIYVCAGNHDNVEIMRKHLTRSIIIEDCSKVEVFNKQATLSHYPMKVVENSSDYNFFGHDISLRNDMINNKVYLNGISTINILTSETNRLFYLPYPKAIDDARLMKGKIGL
;
A
#
# COMPACT_ATOMS: atom_id res chain seq x y z
N MET A 1 -20.66 -13.45 15.69
CA MET A 1 -20.73 -11.97 15.83
C MET A 1 -21.13 -11.41 14.46
N ASN A 2 -22.17 -10.60 14.38
CA ASN A 2 -22.65 -9.97 13.13
C ASN A 2 -21.53 -9.12 12.50
N GLU A 3 -21.46 -9.03 11.18
CA GLU A 3 -20.45 -8.31 10.40
C GLU A 3 -20.33 -6.83 10.83
N LYS A 4 -21.46 -6.20 11.16
CA LYS A 4 -21.50 -4.82 11.67
C LYS A 4 -20.73 -4.65 12.99
N TRP A 5 -20.85 -5.61 13.93
CA TRP A 5 -20.13 -5.57 15.21
C TRP A 5 -18.64 -5.88 15.02
N ARG A 6 -18.30 -6.75 14.06
CA ARG A 6 -16.90 -7.00 13.67
C ARG A 6 -16.26 -5.75 13.08
N TYR A 7 -16.95 -5.06 12.18
CA TYR A 7 -16.49 -3.79 11.62
C TYR A 7 -16.20 -2.76 12.73
N LEU A 8 -17.15 -2.59 13.67
CA LEU A 8 -16.99 -1.65 14.79
C LEU A 8 -15.77 -2.02 15.66
N TYR A 9 -15.62 -3.30 16.01
CA TYR A 9 -14.48 -3.80 16.78
C TYR A 9 -13.16 -3.50 16.08
N TYR A 10 -13.03 -3.84 14.80
CA TYR A 10 -11.82 -3.56 14.01
C TYR A 10 -11.53 -2.07 13.92
N SER A 11 -12.55 -1.24 13.73
CA SER A 11 -12.41 0.22 13.68
C SER A 11 -11.90 0.81 15.00
N ILE A 12 -12.38 0.31 16.15
CA ILE A 12 -11.92 0.75 17.49
C ILE A 12 -10.48 0.30 17.72
N MET A 13 -10.13 -0.92 17.33
CA MET A 13 -8.79 -1.50 17.51
C MET A 13 -7.76 -0.97 16.50
N GLY A 14 -8.15 -0.10 15.57
CA GLY A 14 -7.25 0.42 14.55
C GLY A 14 -6.85 -0.59 13.47
N TYR A 15 -7.62 -1.66 13.27
CA TYR A 15 -7.39 -2.67 12.25
C TYR A 15 -8.26 -2.47 11.00
N VAL A 16 -7.81 -3.06 9.89
CA VAL A 16 -8.59 -3.08 8.64
C VAL A 16 -9.63 -4.20 8.71
N PHE A 17 -10.91 -3.84 8.55
CA PHE A 17 -11.99 -4.82 8.45
C PHE A 17 -12.09 -5.38 7.03
N ILE A 18 -11.96 -6.69 6.87
CA ILE A 18 -12.16 -7.40 5.61
C ILE A 18 -13.54 -8.07 5.65
N PRO A 19 -14.52 -7.63 4.82
CA PRO A 19 -15.82 -8.30 4.69
C PRO A 19 -15.67 -9.78 4.31
N GLU A 20 -16.56 -10.63 4.80
CA GLU A 20 -16.52 -12.08 4.52
C GLU A 20 -16.56 -12.40 3.02
N ARG A 21 -17.32 -11.61 2.27
CA ARG A 21 -17.38 -11.72 0.80
C ARG A 21 -16.03 -11.56 0.11
N ILE A 22 -15.08 -10.81 0.70
CA ILE A 22 -13.71 -10.63 0.18
C ILE A 22 -12.78 -11.71 0.75
N ARG A 23 -12.91 -12.00 2.05
CA ARG A 23 -12.08 -13.01 2.73
C ARG A 23 -12.25 -14.39 2.08
N ASN A 24 -13.47 -14.76 1.71
CA ASN A 24 -13.81 -16.08 1.17
C ASN A 24 -13.57 -16.25 -0.34
N ILE A 25 -13.06 -15.21 -1.02
CA ILE A 25 -12.69 -15.30 -2.44
C ILE A 25 -11.56 -16.33 -2.60
N LYS A 26 -11.77 -17.29 -3.51
CA LYS A 26 -10.78 -18.35 -3.82
C LYS A 26 -9.78 -17.94 -4.88
N GLU A 27 -10.12 -16.93 -5.70
CA GLU A 27 -9.22 -16.37 -6.70
C GLU A 27 -7.95 -15.81 -6.06
N LYS A 28 -6.86 -15.78 -6.83
CA LYS A 28 -5.66 -15.02 -6.44
C LYS A 28 -6.01 -13.55 -6.21
N LYS A 29 -5.41 -12.96 -5.20
CA LYS A 29 -5.65 -11.57 -4.79
C LYS A 29 -4.37 -10.76 -4.90
N LEU A 30 -4.48 -9.56 -5.42
CA LEU A 30 -3.47 -8.52 -5.33
C LEU A 30 -3.92 -7.53 -4.27
N LEU A 31 -3.00 -7.13 -3.39
CA LEU A 31 -3.14 -6.03 -2.45
C LEU A 31 -2.30 -4.85 -2.91
N HIS A 32 -2.90 -3.67 -3.00
CA HIS A 32 -2.20 -2.41 -3.27
C HIS A 32 -2.40 -1.44 -2.11
N ILE A 33 -1.28 -0.94 -1.60
CA ILE A 33 -1.18 0.05 -0.52
C ILE A 33 -0.08 1.07 -0.85
N SER A 34 -0.07 2.19 -0.14
CA SER A 34 0.94 3.25 -0.31
C SER A 34 1.09 4.09 0.96
N ASP A 35 2.20 4.83 1.06
CA ASP A 35 2.39 5.89 2.05
C ASP A 35 2.09 5.39 3.48
N THR A 36 2.87 4.43 3.95
CA THR A 36 2.57 3.64 5.14
C THR A 36 3.24 4.23 6.40
N PRO A 37 2.49 4.86 7.32
CA PRO A 37 3.04 5.32 8.59
C PRO A 37 3.24 4.15 9.57
N THR A 38 4.18 4.28 10.48
CA THR A 38 4.54 3.22 11.45
C THR A 38 3.37 2.73 12.30
N ILE A 39 2.40 3.59 12.60
CA ILE A 39 1.19 3.22 13.35
C ILE A 39 0.30 2.22 12.60
N PHE A 40 0.50 2.03 11.29
CA PHE A 40 -0.25 1.08 10.48
C PHE A 40 0.39 -0.33 10.45
N PHE A 41 1.60 -0.51 10.92
CA PHE A 41 2.36 -1.76 10.76
C PHE A 41 1.65 -2.98 11.34
N ASP A 42 1.12 -2.89 12.55
CA ASP A 42 0.37 -4.01 13.15
C ASP A 42 -0.92 -4.32 12.39
N ALA A 43 -1.62 -3.27 11.93
CA ALA A 43 -2.80 -3.43 11.10
C ALA A 43 -2.47 -4.03 9.73
N LEU A 44 -1.34 -3.65 9.14
CA LEU A 44 -0.83 -4.22 7.89
C LEU A 44 -0.49 -5.71 8.06
N LYS A 45 0.26 -6.07 9.11
CA LYS A 45 0.58 -7.47 9.42
C LYS A 45 -0.68 -8.33 9.54
N LYS A 46 -1.68 -7.82 10.26
CA LYS A 46 -2.96 -8.50 10.40
C LYS A 46 -3.72 -8.58 9.07
N LEU A 47 -3.73 -7.52 8.27
CA LEU A 47 -4.35 -7.48 6.95
C LEU A 47 -3.75 -8.54 6.02
N LEU A 48 -2.41 -8.62 5.97
CA LEU A 48 -1.70 -9.62 5.14
C LEU A 48 -2.03 -11.04 5.56
N ASN A 49 -2.07 -11.33 6.85
CA ASN A 49 -2.43 -12.66 7.37
C ASN A 49 -3.91 -13.02 7.06
N ASP A 50 -4.83 -12.07 7.23
CA ASP A 50 -6.26 -12.30 7.04
C ASP A 50 -6.66 -12.39 5.55
N LEU A 51 -5.97 -11.66 4.67
CA LEU A 51 -6.26 -11.59 3.23
C LEU A 51 -5.48 -12.63 2.42
N SER A 52 -4.26 -12.96 2.86
CA SER A 52 -3.30 -13.83 2.15
C SER A 52 -3.18 -13.45 0.66
N PRO A 53 -2.69 -12.24 0.32
CA PRO A 53 -2.56 -11.82 -1.07
C PRO A 53 -1.45 -12.61 -1.77
N HIS A 54 -1.60 -12.85 -3.08
CA HIS A 54 -0.60 -13.48 -3.93
C HIS A 54 0.38 -12.46 -4.52
N ILE A 55 -0.10 -11.22 -4.70
CA ILE A 55 0.72 -10.11 -5.16
C ILE A 55 0.54 -8.95 -4.18
N ILE A 56 1.65 -8.31 -3.81
CA ILE A 56 1.64 -7.05 -3.05
C ILE A 56 2.27 -5.98 -3.94
N ILE A 57 1.61 -4.84 -4.04
CA ILE A 57 2.14 -3.61 -4.62
C ILE A 57 2.14 -2.55 -3.52
N HIS A 58 3.32 -2.02 -3.20
CA HIS A 58 3.49 -0.86 -2.35
C HIS A 58 4.02 0.30 -3.19
N THR A 59 3.23 1.33 -3.39
CA THR A 59 3.59 2.43 -4.30
C THR A 59 4.37 3.56 -3.62
N GLY A 60 5.25 3.22 -2.68
CA GLY A 60 6.25 4.14 -2.12
C GLY A 60 5.87 4.76 -0.78
N ASP A 61 6.85 5.50 -0.22
CA ASP A 61 6.80 6.06 1.11
C ASP A 61 6.51 5.00 2.18
N MET A 62 7.43 4.01 2.26
CA MET A 62 7.27 2.83 3.13
C MET A 62 7.21 3.19 4.62
N VAL A 63 7.78 4.32 5.02
CA VAL A 63 7.76 4.85 6.40
C VAL A 63 7.33 6.31 6.36
N ASP A 64 6.09 6.55 5.94
CA ASP A 64 5.63 7.89 5.53
C ASP A 64 5.60 8.94 6.64
N ASN A 65 5.52 8.56 7.90
CA ASN A 65 5.65 9.50 9.02
C ASN A 65 7.09 9.94 9.31
N ILE A 66 8.08 9.47 8.52
CA ILE A 66 9.46 9.96 8.52
C ILE A 66 9.73 10.62 7.17
N LYS A 67 9.61 11.94 7.13
CA LYS A 67 9.72 12.73 5.90
C LYS A 67 11.20 12.99 5.57
N LEU A 68 11.92 11.97 5.03
CA LEU A 68 13.37 12.08 4.76
C LEU A 68 13.71 13.21 3.80
N GLU A 69 12.88 13.51 2.82
CA GLU A 69 13.06 14.65 1.92
C GLU A 69 13.24 15.98 2.69
N LYS A 70 12.55 16.11 3.84
CA LYS A 70 12.60 17.32 4.69
C LYS A 70 13.59 17.18 5.84
N TYR A 71 13.78 15.97 6.36
CA TYR A 71 14.50 15.70 7.60
C TYR A 71 15.51 14.56 7.40
N SER A 72 16.55 14.78 6.58
CA SER A 72 17.57 13.78 6.23
C SER A 72 18.30 13.20 7.44
N TYR A 73 18.40 13.95 8.55
CA TYR A 73 19.03 13.49 9.80
C TYR A 73 18.25 12.34 10.48
N LEU A 74 16.99 12.08 10.06
CA LEU A 74 16.19 10.96 10.55
C LEU A 74 16.50 9.64 9.86
N LEU A 75 17.49 9.59 8.97
CA LEU A 75 17.88 8.39 8.21
C LEU A 75 18.07 7.13 9.09
N PRO A 76 18.74 7.17 10.26
CA PRO A 76 18.85 5.98 11.11
C PRO A 76 17.51 5.48 11.64
N LYS A 77 16.61 6.40 11.98
CA LYS A 77 15.25 6.07 12.43
C LYS A 77 14.42 5.50 11.30
N TYR A 78 14.52 6.05 10.09
CA TYR A 78 13.92 5.52 8.88
C TYR A 78 14.37 4.07 8.63
N GLU A 79 15.69 3.81 8.61
CA GLU A 79 16.25 2.47 8.38
C GLU A 79 15.71 1.45 9.40
N GLN A 80 15.61 1.83 10.68
CA GLN A 80 15.03 0.96 11.72
C GLN A 80 13.60 0.57 11.42
N HIS A 81 12.73 1.53 11.07
CA HIS A 81 11.33 1.26 10.77
C HIS A 81 11.13 0.60 9.40
N LEU A 82 11.99 0.94 8.43
CA LEU A 82 11.99 0.28 7.13
C LEU A 82 12.21 -1.24 7.28
N LYS A 83 13.16 -1.67 8.12
CA LYS A 83 13.35 -3.10 8.41
C LYS A 83 12.08 -3.75 8.95
N SER A 84 11.36 -3.05 9.83
CA SER A 84 10.12 -3.60 10.41
C SER A 84 9.01 -3.80 9.37
N ILE A 85 8.80 -2.86 8.45
CA ILE A 85 7.80 -3.03 7.41
C ILE A 85 8.25 -4.05 6.35
N ILE A 86 9.54 -4.12 6.03
CA ILE A 86 10.10 -5.14 5.15
C ILE A 86 9.83 -6.53 5.73
N ASP A 87 10.10 -6.75 7.01
CA ASP A 87 9.82 -8.02 7.69
C ASP A 87 8.34 -8.40 7.60
N ILE A 88 7.44 -7.43 7.75
CA ILE A 88 6.00 -7.66 7.63
C ILE A 88 5.61 -8.08 6.20
N ILE A 89 6.12 -7.39 5.18
CA ILE A 89 5.74 -7.59 3.78
C ILE A 89 6.42 -8.85 3.22
N GLU A 90 7.73 -9.01 3.43
CA GLU A 90 8.50 -10.11 2.86
C GLU A 90 8.27 -11.46 3.54
N ASN A 91 7.83 -11.50 4.82
CA ASN A 91 7.38 -12.72 5.49
C ASN A 91 5.90 -13.07 5.22
N SER A 92 5.21 -12.30 4.38
CA SER A 92 3.86 -12.64 3.94
C SER A 92 3.85 -13.84 2.98
N SER A 93 2.66 -14.38 2.71
CA SER A 93 2.46 -15.47 1.74
C SER A 93 2.51 -15.02 0.27
N ALA A 94 2.79 -13.75 -0.01
CA ALA A 94 2.80 -13.22 -1.36
C ALA A 94 3.89 -13.88 -2.23
N GLU A 95 3.52 -14.27 -3.45
CA GLU A 95 4.43 -14.84 -4.45
C GLU A 95 5.28 -13.75 -5.11
N LYS A 96 4.70 -12.56 -5.32
CA LYS A 96 5.35 -11.40 -5.94
C LYS A 96 5.13 -10.15 -5.09
N ILE A 97 6.19 -9.37 -4.93
CA ILE A 97 6.15 -8.11 -4.17
C ILE A 97 6.83 -7.04 -5.01
N TYR A 98 6.10 -5.96 -5.28
CA TYR A 98 6.62 -4.77 -5.96
C TYR A 98 6.60 -3.60 -4.98
N VAL A 99 7.71 -2.87 -4.90
CA VAL A 99 7.85 -1.70 -4.04
C VAL A 99 8.39 -0.54 -4.86
N CYS A 100 7.58 0.50 -5.06
CA CYS A 100 8.07 1.74 -5.64
C CYS A 100 8.83 2.55 -4.59
N ALA A 101 9.81 3.33 -5.03
CA ALA A 101 10.45 4.32 -4.19
C ALA A 101 9.63 5.63 -4.22
N GLY A 102 9.28 6.14 -3.05
CA GLY A 102 8.66 7.45 -2.90
C GLY A 102 9.69 8.55 -2.57
N ASN A 103 9.24 9.81 -2.48
CA ASN A 103 10.13 10.92 -2.17
C ASN A 103 10.67 10.92 -0.73
N HIS A 104 10.04 10.17 0.15
CA HIS A 104 10.48 9.98 1.53
C HIS A 104 11.24 8.66 1.75
N ASP A 105 11.48 7.89 0.69
CA ASP A 105 12.28 6.68 0.75
C ASP A 105 13.76 6.94 0.42
N ASN A 106 14.63 6.05 0.90
CA ASN A 106 16.05 6.01 0.52
C ASN A 106 16.33 4.71 -0.24
N VAL A 107 16.54 4.81 -1.56
CA VAL A 107 16.70 3.68 -2.46
C VAL A 107 17.90 2.79 -2.10
N GLU A 108 19.02 3.38 -1.65
CA GLU A 108 20.19 2.60 -1.25
C GLU A 108 19.89 1.72 -0.02
N ILE A 109 19.20 2.28 0.96
CA ILE A 109 18.78 1.52 2.14
C ILE A 109 17.72 0.49 1.78
N MET A 110 16.77 0.81 0.89
CA MET A 110 15.80 -0.16 0.38
C MET A 110 16.50 -1.34 -0.28
N ARG A 111 17.46 -1.11 -1.18
CA ARG A 111 18.25 -2.16 -1.85
C ARG A 111 19.07 -3.02 -0.88
N LYS A 112 19.52 -2.43 0.23
CA LYS A 112 20.27 -3.14 1.27
C LYS A 112 19.41 -4.16 2.03
N HIS A 113 18.12 -3.88 2.21
CA HIS A 113 17.25 -4.66 3.09
C HIS A 113 16.15 -5.45 2.38
N LEU A 114 15.65 -4.98 1.22
CA LEU A 114 14.67 -5.71 0.43
C LEU A 114 15.37 -6.88 -0.32
N THR A 115 14.92 -8.10 -0.06
CA THR A 115 15.52 -9.33 -0.61
C THR A 115 14.61 -10.09 -1.56
N ARG A 116 13.30 -10.05 -1.33
CA ARG A 116 12.28 -10.71 -2.15
C ARG A 116 11.52 -9.75 -3.05
N SER A 117 11.57 -8.46 -2.73
CA SER A 117 10.78 -7.44 -3.39
C SER A 117 11.50 -6.88 -4.61
N ILE A 118 10.74 -6.60 -5.65
CA ILE A 118 11.22 -5.90 -6.85
C ILE A 118 11.07 -4.40 -6.61
N ILE A 119 12.20 -3.69 -6.58
CA ILE A 119 12.23 -2.24 -6.38
C ILE A 119 12.00 -1.54 -7.71
N ILE A 120 11.09 -0.57 -7.72
CA ILE A 120 10.80 0.33 -8.84
C ILE A 120 11.13 1.75 -8.41
N GLU A 121 12.18 2.32 -9.00
CA GLU A 121 12.71 3.62 -8.55
C GLU A 121 11.90 4.81 -9.05
N ASP A 122 11.35 4.74 -10.26
CA ASP A 122 10.54 5.82 -10.84
C ASP A 122 9.21 5.29 -11.35
N CYS A 123 9.22 4.59 -12.50
CA CYS A 123 8.03 4.04 -13.13
C CYS A 123 8.39 2.75 -13.88
N SER A 124 7.53 1.75 -13.79
CA SER A 124 7.74 0.50 -14.53
C SER A 124 6.41 -0.12 -14.96
N LYS A 125 6.48 -0.85 -16.08
CA LYS A 125 5.38 -1.72 -16.54
C LYS A 125 5.65 -3.14 -16.11
N VAL A 126 4.66 -3.76 -15.50
CA VAL A 126 4.70 -5.15 -15.04
C VAL A 126 3.44 -5.89 -15.49
N GLU A 127 3.50 -7.21 -15.48
CA GLU A 127 2.31 -8.01 -15.73
C GLU A 127 1.64 -8.41 -14.42
N VAL A 128 0.33 -8.16 -14.35
CA VAL A 128 -0.54 -8.52 -13.24
C VAL A 128 -1.76 -9.23 -13.77
N PHE A 129 -1.93 -10.52 -13.42
CA PHE A 129 -3.08 -11.32 -13.82
C PHE A 129 -3.37 -11.25 -15.35
N ASN A 130 -2.31 -11.46 -16.17
CA ASN A 130 -2.35 -11.43 -17.64
C ASN A 130 -2.73 -10.06 -18.25
N LYS A 131 -2.61 -8.97 -17.49
CA LYS A 131 -2.80 -7.60 -17.96
C LYS A 131 -1.59 -6.74 -17.64
N GLN A 132 -1.38 -5.72 -18.47
CA GLN A 132 -0.32 -4.74 -18.23
C GLN A 132 -0.71 -3.79 -17.10
N ALA A 133 0.22 -3.58 -16.18
CA ALA A 133 0.08 -2.63 -15.09
C ALA A 133 1.26 -1.67 -15.06
N THR A 134 0.98 -0.38 -14.85
CA THR A 134 1.99 0.65 -14.63
C THR A 134 2.05 0.96 -13.14
N LEU A 135 3.27 0.91 -12.57
CA LEU A 135 3.54 1.18 -11.15
C LEU A 135 4.45 2.39 -11.02
N SER A 136 4.08 3.33 -10.20
CA SER A 136 4.91 4.45 -9.77
C SER A 136 4.40 5.01 -8.44
N HIS A 137 5.27 5.70 -7.71
CA HIS A 137 4.81 6.52 -6.58
C HIS A 137 4.01 7.73 -7.06
N TYR A 138 4.43 8.35 -8.16
CA TYR A 138 3.88 9.61 -8.65
C TYR A 138 2.72 9.41 -9.65
N PRO A 139 1.56 10.06 -9.44
CA PRO A 139 0.39 9.92 -10.31
C PRO A 139 0.67 10.36 -11.75
N MET A 140 1.46 11.42 -11.99
CA MET A 140 1.77 11.89 -13.33
C MET A 140 2.53 10.84 -14.15
N LYS A 141 3.46 10.10 -13.52
CA LYS A 141 4.23 9.04 -14.19
C LYS A 141 3.34 7.90 -14.68
N VAL A 142 2.31 7.52 -13.92
CA VAL A 142 1.37 6.48 -14.37
C VAL A 142 0.45 6.99 -15.46
N VAL A 143 0.09 8.27 -15.46
CA VAL A 143 -0.72 8.88 -16.54
C VAL A 143 0.06 8.89 -17.85
N GLU A 144 1.31 9.35 -17.84
CA GLU A 144 2.19 9.40 -19.02
C GLU A 144 2.47 8.01 -19.61
N ASN A 145 2.54 6.97 -18.78
CA ASN A 145 2.90 5.59 -19.15
C ASN A 145 1.74 4.62 -19.01
N SER A 146 0.50 5.07 -19.04
CA SER A 146 -0.67 4.31 -18.62
C SER A 146 -0.88 2.96 -19.33
N SER A 147 -1.28 1.97 -18.54
CA SER A 147 -1.61 0.59 -18.96
C SER A 147 -3.07 0.25 -18.57
N ASP A 148 -3.46 -1.03 -18.62
CA ASP A 148 -4.80 -1.46 -18.18
C ASP A 148 -5.06 -1.11 -16.71
N TYR A 149 -4.05 -1.37 -15.85
CA TYR A 149 -4.03 -0.99 -14.44
C TYR A 149 -2.91 0.01 -14.17
N ASN A 150 -3.18 1.01 -13.33
CA ASN A 150 -2.26 2.09 -13.01
C ASN A 150 -2.27 2.30 -11.50
N PHE A 151 -1.18 1.91 -10.83
CA PHE A 151 -1.06 1.95 -9.38
C PHE A 151 -0.12 3.09 -8.97
N PHE A 152 -0.60 3.94 -8.05
CA PHE A 152 0.16 5.09 -7.57
C PHE A 152 -0.18 5.44 -6.11
N GLY A 153 0.56 6.38 -5.53
CA GLY A 153 0.34 6.94 -4.19
C GLY A 153 0.51 8.45 -4.19
N HIS A 154 1.28 8.96 -3.23
CA HIS A 154 1.76 10.33 -3.09
C HIS A 154 0.68 11.39 -2.82
N ASP A 155 -0.40 11.46 -3.58
CA ASP A 155 -1.40 12.53 -3.50
C ASP A 155 -2.72 12.02 -2.93
N ILE A 156 -2.99 12.38 -1.67
CA ILE A 156 -4.20 12.00 -0.94
C ILE A 156 -5.47 12.66 -1.51
N SER A 157 -5.35 13.72 -2.29
CA SER A 157 -6.50 14.41 -2.90
C SER A 157 -7.10 13.63 -4.07
N LEU A 158 -6.28 12.80 -4.72
CA LEU A 158 -6.73 11.99 -5.85
C LEU A 158 -7.51 10.74 -5.37
N ARG A 159 -8.43 10.29 -6.19
CA ARG A 159 -9.25 9.11 -5.94
C ARG A 159 -9.02 8.04 -7.01
N ASN A 160 -9.43 6.82 -6.71
CA ASN A 160 -9.50 5.78 -7.72
C ASN A 160 -10.46 6.20 -8.83
N ASP A 161 -10.12 5.89 -10.07
CA ASP A 161 -10.91 6.28 -11.23
C ASP A 161 -10.79 5.25 -12.36
N MET A 162 -11.66 5.35 -13.34
CA MET A 162 -11.60 4.60 -14.60
C MET A 162 -11.77 5.57 -15.77
N ILE A 163 -10.70 5.72 -16.55
CA ILE A 163 -10.65 6.66 -17.67
C ILE A 163 -10.27 5.88 -18.93
N ASN A 164 -11.09 5.95 -19.98
CA ASN A 164 -10.84 5.27 -21.26
C ASN A 164 -10.54 3.76 -21.08
N ASN A 165 -11.34 3.06 -20.29
CA ASN A 165 -11.19 1.64 -19.95
C ASN A 165 -9.88 1.28 -19.22
N LYS A 166 -9.11 2.25 -18.75
CA LYS A 166 -7.95 2.06 -17.90
C LYS A 166 -8.30 2.37 -16.46
N VAL A 167 -7.85 1.52 -15.55
CA VAL A 167 -8.11 1.65 -14.12
C VAL A 167 -6.95 2.37 -13.44
N TYR A 168 -7.26 3.38 -12.65
CA TYR A 168 -6.30 4.16 -11.86
C TYR A 168 -6.57 3.95 -10.38
N LEU A 169 -5.59 3.43 -9.65
CA LEU A 169 -5.73 3.04 -8.25
C LEU A 169 -4.74 3.81 -7.38
N ASN A 170 -5.30 4.62 -6.49
CA ASN A 170 -4.53 5.40 -5.52
C ASN A 170 -4.43 4.63 -4.19
N GLY A 171 -3.22 4.15 -3.86
CA GLY A 171 -2.94 3.38 -2.64
C GLY A 171 -2.94 4.19 -1.36
N ILE A 172 -2.76 5.50 -1.43
CA ILE A 172 -2.85 6.37 -0.24
C ILE A 172 -4.31 6.65 0.13
N SER A 173 -5.23 6.72 -0.85
CA SER A 173 -6.63 7.04 -0.59
C SER A 173 -7.43 5.85 -0.06
N THR A 174 -7.13 4.64 -0.54
CA THR A 174 -7.78 3.38 -0.14
C THR A 174 -6.81 2.21 -0.23
N ILE A 175 -7.07 1.17 0.54
CA ILE A 175 -6.45 -0.14 0.35
C ILE A 175 -7.19 -0.83 -0.81
N ASN A 176 -6.50 -1.10 -1.91
CA ASN A 176 -7.11 -1.66 -3.11
C ASN A 176 -6.83 -3.17 -3.20
N ILE A 177 -7.85 -3.95 -3.53
CA ILE A 177 -7.75 -5.39 -3.75
C ILE A 177 -8.28 -5.70 -5.14
N LEU A 178 -7.49 -6.41 -5.95
CA LEU A 178 -7.86 -6.89 -7.27
C LEU A 178 -7.84 -8.42 -7.29
N THR A 179 -8.83 -9.05 -7.95
CA THR A 179 -8.90 -10.51 -8.11
C THR A 179 -8.50 -10.94 -9.52
N SER A 180 -7.92 -12.16 -9.62
CA SER A 180 -7.23 -12.62 -10.83
C SER A 180 -8.15 -13.04 -11.99
N GLU A 181 -9.29 -13.65 -11.70
CA GLU A 181 -10.16 -14.24 -12.72
C GLU A 181 -11.28 -13.29 -13.11
N THR A 182 -11.99 -12.76 -12.11
CA THR A 182 -13.14 -11.89 -12.33
C THR A 182 -12.75 -10.42 -12.46
N ASN A 183 -11.49 -10.05 -12.23
CA ASN A 183 -10.99 -8.67 -12.25
C ASN A 183 -11.79 -7.72 -11.35
N ARG A 184 -12.39 -8.24 -10.26
CA ARG A 184 -13.12 -7.41 -9.32
C ARG A 184 -12.19 -6.55 -8.52
N LEU A 185 -12.61 -5.31 -8.34
CA LEU A 185 -11.93 -4.33 -7.48
C LEU A 185 -12.73 -4.15 -6.19
N PHE A 186 -12.01 -4.18 -5.08
CA PHE A 186 -12.55 -3.87 -3.76
C PHE A 186 -11.69 -2.79 -3.12
N TYR A 187 -12.35 -1.89 -2.42
CA TYR A 187 -11.73 -0.75 -1.75
C TYR A 187 -12.02 -0.85 -0.26
N LEU A 188 -10.98 -0.95 0.56
CA LEU A 188 -11.11 -0.94 2.01
C LEU A 188 -10.60 0.39 2.55
N PRO A 189 -11.29 1.00 3.52
CA PRO A 189 -10.80 2.21 4.16
C PRO A 189 -9.59 1.89 5.05
N TYR A 190 -8.66 2.82 5.13
CA TYR A 190 -7.64 2.80 6.17
C TYR A 190 -8.28 3.01 7.56
N PRO A 191 -7.67 2.51 8.64
CA PRO A 191 -8.09 2.85 10.00
C PRO A 191 -8.02 4.36 10.24
N LYS A 192 -8.86 4.84 11.15
CA LYS A 192 -8.83 6.25 11.58
C LYS A 192 -7.43 6.62 12.08
N ALA A 193 -7.06 7.87 11.96
CA ALA A 193 -5.76 8.46 12.32
C ALA A 193 -4.57 8.10 11.40
N ILE A 194 -4.72 7.22 10.39
CA ILE A 194 -3.63 6.96 9.44
C ILE A 194 -3.29 8.21 8.64
N ASP A 195 -4.30 8.93 8.14
CA ASP A 195 -4.08 10.17 7.38
C ASP A 195 -3.49 11.30 8.24
N ASP A 196 -3.88 11.38 9.53
CA ASP A 196 -3.27 12.34 10.46
C ASP A 196 -1.78 12.04 10.68
N ALA A 197 -1.40 10.77 10.74
CA ALA A 197 0.00 10.35 10.84
C ALA A 197 0.79 10.66 9.56
N ARG A 198 0.20 10.44 8.38
CA ARG A 198 0.78 10.79 7.07
C ARG A 198 1.03 12.29 6.95
N LEU A 199 0.06 13.08 7.37
CA LEU A 199 0.13 14.55 7.32
C LEU A 199 0.94 15.16 8.48
N MET A 200 1.51 14.33 9.37
CA MET A 200 2.22 14.78 10.57
C MET A 200 1.40 15.78 11.40
N LYS A 201 0.09 15.66 11.38
CA LYS A 201 -0.78 16.42 12.26
C LYS A 201 -0.55 15.92 13.68
N GLY A 202 0.40 16.54 14.39
CA GLY A 202 0.62 16.29 15.80
C GLY A 202 -0.69 16.51 16.56
N LYS A 203 -0.97 15.65 17.53
CA LYS A 203 -1.95 16.01 18.57
C LYS A 203 -1.42 17.29 19.20
N ILE A 204 -2.04 18.44 18.89
CA ILE A 204 -1.89 19.63 19.69
C ILE A 204 -2.45 19.19 21.03
N GLY A 205 -1.56 18.96 22.01
CA GLY A 205 -1.96 18.57 23.33
C GLY A 205 -2.89 19.63 23.89
N LEU A 206 -4.03 19.18 24.39
CA LEU A 206 -4.79 19.89 25.39
C LEU A 206 -4.06 19.81 26.72
#